data_e914025490c14add2db5af4220a28ab5
#
_entry.id   e914025490c14add2db5af4220a28ab5
#
_cell.length_a   1.000
_cell.length_b   1.000
_cell.length_c   1.000
_cell.angle_alpha   90.00
_cell.angle_beta   90.00
_cell.angle_gamma   90.00
#
_symmetry.space_group_name_H-M   'P 1'
#
loop_
_entity.id
_entity.type
_entity.pdbx_description
1 polymer ?
#
loop_
_entity_poly.entity_id
_entity_poly.type
_entity_poly.pdbx_seq_one_letter_code
_entity_poly.pdbx_strand_id
1 'polypeptide(L)'
;MECVDVAIVGGGPAGTSAAWTAASAGADALVVEKGVPREDRGGVGPDSTDAAGLLDYWIDLMDFDPEEIPDEVILQSLDGADFVGPSARLGIDETGIDAAYPEFGLAFHRAKFDDWLREEAEAAGANYHVGDSVTDVDSQVGPTGHEHTLSLSNGEEIVAEHLVLADGPQRTVTIEALDQFTAGRRMADVLNPREVNHIAYQEHRRVPEELFDEGRLKFWWGLMPGHTAYPWVFPNDGNVARIGLTMPIGLDIDDYDPEIWELLREDDEKIPQGKTYIERLIEREYPGYDMDDFPLVEDRGKRRGTETYAISSTRPIESPTAAGIAVVGGAMGGTSAFHEGGDHVAVRTGKIAGRLAADGHLERYNRQWKGALETEFLRNVTMAELVRDYQPSDWDRAFGAVDTMFNRGEYSLGGTVRAGLTGLKLLYGYKRTKSRFKSGNYVQFREDEYAI
;
A
#
# COMPACT_ATOMS: atom_id res chain seq x y z
N MET A 1 -25.13 -7.53 23.46
CA MET A 1 -23.96 -8.42 23.28
C MET A 1 -24.30 -9.34 22.12
N GLU A 2 -23.60 -9.22 21.04
CA GLU A 2 -23.72 -10.03 19.82
C GLU A 2 -22.57 -11.03 19.82
N CYS A 3 -22.82 -12.30 19.45
CA CYS A 3 -21.78 -13.33 19.41
C CYS A 3 -21.62 -13.81 17.97
N VAL A 4 -20.38 -13.81 17.49
CA VAL A 4 -20.02 -14.22 16.14
C VAL A 4 -18.80 -15.15 16.15
N ASP A 5 -18.55 -15.87 15.09
CA ASP A 5 -17.36 -16.72 14.99
C ASP A 5 -16.10 -15.86 14.72
N VAL A 6 -16.22 -14.84 13.86
CA VAL A 6 -15.11 -13.98 13.45
C VAL A 6 -15.53 -12.51 13.50
N ALA A 7 -14.91 -11.73 14.40
CA ALA A 7 -15.01 -10.28 14.39
C ALA A 7 -13.85 -9.66 13.59
N ILE A 8 -14.16 -8.68 12.75
CA ILE A 8 -13.21 -8.04 11.85
C ILE A 8 -13.25 -6.53 12.08
N VAL A 9 -12.11 -5.92 12.40
CA VAL A 9 -12.01 -4.48 12.68
C VAL A 9 -11.49 -3.75 11.46
N GLY A 10 -12.36 -3.00 10.79
CA GLY A 10 -12.07 -2.24 9.57
C GLY A 10 -12.57 -2.91 8.30
N GLY A 11 -13.33 -2.16 7.50
CA GLY A 11 -13.98 -2.59 6.25
C GLY A 11 -13.22 -2.18 4.98
N GLY A 12 -11.91 -1.98 5.05
CA GLY A 12 -11.06 -1.81 3.87
C GLY A 12 -10.78 -3.15 3.16
N PRO A 13 -9.96 -3.17 2.08
CA PRO A 13 -9.74 -4.37 1.26
C PRO A 13 -9.32 -5.59 2.07
N ALA A 14 -8.50 -5.42 3.11
CA ALA A 14 -8.06 -6.53 3.95
C ALA A 14 -9.19 -7.13 4.79
N GLY A 15 -9.95 -6.28 5.49
CA GLY A 15 -11.04 -6.74 6.35
C GLY A 15 -12.20 -7.30 5.55
N THR A 16 -12.57 -6.64 4.46
CA THR A 16 -13.63 -7.12 3.55
C THR A 16 -13.28 -8.46 2.91
N SER A 17 -12.01 -8.64 2.49
CA SER A 17 -11.56 -9.93 1.95
C SER A 17 -11.53 -11.03 3.02
N ALA A 18 -11.25 -10.67 4.30
CA ALA A 18 -11.35 -11.61 5.40
C ALA A 18 -12.82 -12.01 5.65
N ALA A 19 -13.73 -11.04 5.66
CA ALA A 19 -15.17 -11.29 5.80
C ALA A 19 -15.70 -12.18 4.70
N TRP A 20 -15.35 -11.87 3.43
CA TRP A 20 -15.74 -12.67 2.28
C TRP A 20 -15.35 -14.13 2.44
N THR A 21 -14.07 -14.40 2.72
CA THR A 21 -13.60 -15.79 2.81
C THR A 21 -14.08 -16.52 4.07
N ALA A 22 -14.27 -15.81 5.19
CA ALA A 22 -14.86 -16.39 6.39
C ALA A 22 -16.31 -16.78 6.18
N ALA A 23 -17.14 -15.88 5.64
CA ALA A 23 -18.54 -16.15 5.34
C ALA A 23 -18.70 -17.25 4.26
N SER A 24 -17.88 -17.22 3.20
CA SER A 24 -17.86 -18.28 2.17
C SER A 24 -17.52 -19.66 2.74
N ALA A 25 -16.78 -19.71 3.84
CA ALA A 25 -16.48 -20.94 4.58
C ALA A 25 -17.57 -21.33 5.59
N GLY A 26 -18.63 -20.51 5.73
CA GLY A 26 -19.79 -20.76 6.58
C GLY A 26 -19.69 -20.23 8.00
N ALA A 27 -18.69 -19.40 8.30
CA ALA A 27 -18.58 -18.73 9.60
C ALA A 27 -19.52 -17.52 9.68
N ASP A 28 -20.02 -17.23 10.89
CA ASP A 28 -20.69 -15.98 11.19
C ASP A 28 -19.62 -14.86 11.33
N ALA A 29 -19.48 -14.06 10.27
CA ALA A 29 -18.46 -13.04 10.15
C ALA A 29 -19.07 -11.64 10.22
N LEU A 30 -18.57 -10.79 11.12
CA LEU A 30 -19.01 -9.42 11.33
C LEU A 30 -17.87 -8.43 11.17
N VAL A 31 -18.04 -7.49 10.25
CA VAL A 31 -17.12 -6.36 10.06
C VAL A 31 -17.62 -5.14 10.83
N VAL A 32 -16.77 -4.55 11.66
CA VAL A 32 -17.03 -3.23 12.27
C VAL A 32 -16.23 -2.17 11.52
N GLU A 33 -16.94 -1.25 10.86
CA GLU A 33 -16.34 -0.18 10.05
C GLU A 33 -16.84 1.20 10.53
N LYS A 34 -15.89 2.09 10.84
CA LYS A 34 -16.22 3.46 11.31
C LYS A 34 -16.82 4.34 10.22
N GLY A 35 -16.52 4.06 8.96
CA GLY A 35 -17.11 4.72 7.81
C GLY A 35 -18.51 4.19 7.52
N VAL A 36 -19.22 4.89 6.65
CA VAL A 36 -20.48 4.43 6.08
C VAL A 36 -20.29 4.12 4.60
N PRO A 37 -21.14 3.27 3.99
CA PRO A 37 -21.13 3.03 2.56
C PRO A 37 -21.17 4.33 1.75
N ARG A 38 -20.60 4.30 0.56
CA ARG A 38 -20.51 5.49 -0.30
C ARG A 38 -21.87 6.10 -0.63
N GLU A 39 -22.84 5.26 -0.91
CA GLU A 39 -24.21 5.65 -1.21
C GLU A 39 -24.89 6.41 -0.06
N ASP A 40 -24.46 6.17 1.18
CA ASP A 40 -24.98 6.81 2.38
C ASP A 40 -24.22 8.09 2.77
N ARG A 41 -23.15 8.43 2.03
CA ARG A 41 -22.34 9.62 2.32
C ARG A 41 -22.91 10.86 1.67
N GLY A 42 -23.17 11.89 2.45
CA GLY A 42 -23.39 13.23 1.91
C GLY A 42 -22.05 13.85 1.52
N GLY A 43 -21.80 14.04 0.22
CA GLY A 43 -20.55 14.70 -0.19
C GLY A 43 -20.15 14.45 -1.64
N VAL A 44 -19.03 15.04 -2.01
CA VAL A 44 -18.48 15.00 -3.36
C VAL A 44 -17.57 13.79 -3.53
N GLY A 45 -17.86 13.04 -4.57
CA GLY A 45 -16.97 12.01 -5.11
C GLY A 45 -16.83 10.74 -4.30
N PRO A 46 -16.22 9.75 -4.90
CA PRO A 46 -15.90 8.51 -4.23
C PRO A 46 -14.83 8.77 -3.18
N ASP A 47 -14.97 8.09 -2.08
CA ASP A 47 -13.93 8.02 -1.09
C ASP A 47 -12.89 7.02 -1.58
N SER A 48 -11.89 7.52 -2.27
CA SER A 48 -10.82 6.66 -2.68
C SER A 48 -9.52 7.09 -2.02
N THR A 49 -8.87 6.17 -1.41
CA THR A 49 -7.45 6.28 -1.12
C THR A 49 -6.74 5.67 -2.30
N ASP A 50 -6.70 6.40 -3.39
CA ASP A 50 -6.38 5.81 -4.66
C ASP A 50 -4.90 5.53 -4.86
N ALA A 51 -4.55 4.29 -4.65
CA ALA A 51 -3.61 3.67 -5.56
C ALA A 51 -4.36 3.31 -6.85
N ALA A 52 -3.82 3.62 -7.96
CA ALA A 52 -4.57 3.57 -9.19
C ALA A 52 -4.09 2.51 -10.17
N GLY A 53 -3.05 1.77 -9.83
CA GLY A 53 -2.52 0.72 -10.69
C GLY A 53 -2.34 -0.59 -9.95
N LEU A 54 -2.80 -1.67 -10.56
CA LEU A 54 -2.45 -3.04 -10.22
C LEU A 54 -1.50 -3.57 -11.29
N LEU A 55 -0.37 -4.11 -10.88
CA LEU A 55 0.52 -4.83 -11.78
C LEU A 55 -0.06 -6.21 -12.08
N ASP A 56 0.31 -6.78 -13.23
CA ASP A 56 -0.12 -8.09 -13.70
C ASP A 56 -0.08 -9.18 -12.61
N TYR A 57 1.08 -9.46 -12.04
CA TYR A 57 1.26 -10.49 -11.02
C TYR A 57 0.62 -10.14 -9.66
N TRP A 58 0.22 -8.90 -9.41
CA TRP A 58 -0.52 -8.54 -8.19
C TRP A 58 -1.91 -9.14 -8.17
N ILE A 59 -2.52 -9.30 -9.34
CA ILE A 59 -3.83 -9.97 -9.49
C ILE A 59 -3.71 -11.41 -9.01
N ASP A 60 -2.67 -12.12 -9.45
CA ASP A 60 -2.38 -13.49 -8.98
C ASP A 60 -2.05 -13.53 -7.47
N LEU A 61 -1.30 -12.55 -6.96
CA LEU A 61 -1.03 -12.44 -5.52
C LEU A 61 -2.30 -12.25 -4.69
N MET A 62 -3.30 -11.53 -5.22
CA MET A 62 -4.62 -11.38 -4.59
C MET A 62 -5.44 -12.67 -4.63
N ASP A 63 -5.02 -13.67 -5.41
CA ASP A 63 -5.76 -14.90 -5.63
C ASP A 63 -7.09 -14.62 -6.35
N PHE A 64 -7.00 -13.82 -7.41
CA PHE A 64 -8.08 -13.57 -8.37
C PHE A 64 -7.73 -14.14 -9.74
N ASP A 65 -8.74 -14.66 -10.42
CA ASP A 65 -8.70 -14.77 -11.86
C ASP A 65 -8.93 -13.35 -12.45
N PRO A 66 -8.16 -12.89 -13.44
CA PRO A 66 -8.42 -11.61 -14.08
C PRO A 66 -9.86 -11.42 -14.57
N GLU A 67 -10.53 -12.50 -14.98
CA GLU A 67 -11.93 -12.48 -15.43
C GLU A 67 -12.93 -12.24 -14.28
N GLU A 68 -12.53 -12.39 -13.00
CA GLU A 68 -13.38 -12.11 -11.85
C GLU A 68 -13.52 -10.62 -11.57
N ILE A 69 -12.56 -9.80 -12.03
CA ILE A 69 -12.60 -8.35 -11.79
C ILE A 69 -13.64 -7.72 -12.70
N PRO A 70 -14.70 -7.06 -12.17
CA PRO A 70 -15.74 -6.46 -12.99
C PRO A 70 -15.21 -5.37 -13.93
N ASP A 71 -15.74 -5.33 -15.16
CA ASP A 71 -15.37 -4.30 -16.16
C ASP A 71 -15.50 -2.87 -15.63
N GLU A 72 -16.45 -2.62 -14.76
CA GLU A 72 -16.67 -1.29 -14.16
C GLU A 72 -15.60 -0.88 -13.17
N VAL A 73 -14.85 -1.82 -12.61
CA VAL A 73 -13.68 -1.57 -11.75
C VAL A 73 -12.49 -1.15 -12.60
N ILE A 74 -12.35 -1.71 -13.80
CA ILE A 74 -11.23 -1.48 -14.69
C ILE A 74 -11.42 -0.17 -15.43
N LEU A 75 -10.43 0.73 -15.36
CA LEU A 75 -10.39 1.94 -16.16
C LEU A 75 -9.78 1.66 -17.53
N GLN A 76 -8.62 1.01 -17.52
CA GLN A 76 -7.89 0.63 -18.73
C GLN A 76 -6.74 -0.31 -18.43
N SER A 77 -6.28 -1.04 -19.43
CA SER A 77 -5.01 -1.77 -19.38
C SER A 77 -3.83 -0.80 -19.45
N LEU A 78 -2.74 -1.17 -18.82
CA LEU A 78 -1.49 -0.42 -18.81
C LEU A 78 -0.45 -1.12 -19.68
N ASP A 79 0.26 -0.32 -20.49
CA ASP A 79 1.35 -0.79 -21.37
C ASP A 79 2.71 -0.80 -20.66
N GLY A 80 2.80 -0.11 -19.52
CA GLY A 80 4.05 -0.01 -18.79
C GLY A 80 4.13 1.11 -17.76
N ALA A 81 5.37 1.36 -17.30
CA ALA A 81 5.67 2.44 -16.38
C ALA A 81 6.95 3.19 -16.76
N ASP A 82 6.96 4.50 -16.51
CA ASP A 82 8.12 5.36 -16.67
C ASP A 82 8.67 5.79 -15.33
N PHE A 83 9.94 5.54 -15.11
CA PHE A 83 10.70 5.99 -13.96
C PHE A 83 11.62 7.13 -14.36
N VAL A 84 11.44 8.27 -13.71
CA VAL A 84 12.14 9.51 -14.06
C VAL A 84 13.00 9.95 -12.88
N GLY A 85 14.30 10.04 -13.11
CA GLY A 85 15.27 10.67 -12.22
C GLY A 85 15.47 12.14 -12.55
N PRO A 86 16.38 12.82 -11.87
CA PRO A 86 16.75 14.20 -12.20
C PRO A 86 17.17 14.39 -13.68
N SER A 87 17.93 13.45 -14.22
CA SER A 87 18.40 13.51 -15.62
C SER A 87 18.24 12.19 -16.39
N ALA A 88 17.99 11.06 -15.73
CA ALA A 88 17.79 9.77 -16.36
C ALA A 88 16.29 9.41 -16.48
N ARG A 89 15.94 8.67 -17.52
CA ARG A 89 14.61 8.08 -17.70
C ARG A 89 14.74 6.58 -17.98
N LEU A 90 13.81 5.80 -17.45
CA LEU A 90 13.73 4.35 -17.66
C LEU A 90 12.28 3.98 -17.89
N GLY A 91 11.95 3.52 -19.10
CA GLY A 91 10.66 2.90 -19.41
C GLY A 91 10.74 1.39 -19.18
N ILE A 92 9.72 0.79 -18.60
CA ILE A 92 9.53 -0.65 -18.53
C ILE A 92 8.15 -1.02 -19.06
N ASP A 93 8.11 -2.03 -19.93
CA ASP A 93 6.89 -2.49 -20.59
C ASP A 93 6.46 -3.88 -20.10
N GLU A 94 7.27 -4.52 -19.26
CA GLU A 94 7.02 -5.83 -18.66
C GLU A 94 7.51 -5.85 -17.21
N THR A 95 6.77 -6.49 -16.32
CA THR A 95 7.21 -6.71 -14.93
C THR A 95 8.30 -7.77 -14.82
N GLY A 96 8.41 -8.64 -15.83
CA GLY A 96 9.34 -9.78 -15.85
C GLY A 96 8.96 -10.89 -14.87
N ILE A 97 7.72 -10.91 -14.40
CA ILE A 97 7.14 -11.94 -13.54
C ILE A 97 6.02 -12.61 -14.32
N ASP A 98 5.98 -13.94 -14.34
CA ASP A 98 4.89 -14.67 -14.98
C ASP A 98 3.56 -14.34 -14.26
N ALA A 99 2.55 -13.97 -15.03
CA ALA A 99 1.23 -13.59 -14.51
C ALA A 99 0.10 -14.06 -15.45
N ALA A 100 -1.09 -14.23 -14.89
CA ALA A 100 -2.28 -14.58 -15.67
C ALA A 100 -2.81 -13.38 -16.47
N TYR A 101 -2.67 -12.15 -15.96
CA TYR A 101 -3.04 -10.94 -16.68
C TYR A 101 -2.04 -10.66 -17.82
N PRO A 102 -2.51 -10.46 -19.07
CA PRO A 102 -1.63 -10.46 -20.25
C PRO A 102 -0.87 -9.15 -20.49
N GLU A 103 -1.33 -8.02 -19.93
CA GLU A 103 -0.73 -6.71 -20.09
C GLU A 103 0.16 -6.37 -18.87
N PHE A 104 0.85 -5.24 -18.88
CA PHE A 104 1.69 -4.77 -17.78
C PHE A 104 0.93 -4.65 -16.44
N GLY A 105 -0.34 -4.34 -16.52
CA GLY A 105 -1.23 -4.17 -15.40
C GLY A 105 -2.51 -3.45 -15.80
N LEU A 106 -3.24 -2.98 -14.82
CA LEU A 106 -4.46 -2.22 -15.07
C LEU A 106 -4.54 -0.97 -14.18
N ALA A 107 -5.10 0.11 -14.72
CA ALA A 107 -5.59 1.23 -13.95
C ALA A 107 -7.03 0.92 -13.51
N PHE A 108 -7.39 1.27 -12.27
CA PHE A 108 -8.68 0.90 -11.73
C PHE A 108 -9.32 1.97 -10.84
N HIS A 109 -10.63 1.89 -10.73
CA HIS A 109 -11.42 2.65 -9.78
C HIS A 109 -11.34 1.99 -8.41
N ARG A 110 -10.48 2.51 -7.53
CA ARG A 110 -10.32 1.98 -6.19
C ARG A 110 -11.64 1.88 -5.42
N ALA A 111 -12.43 2.89 -5.53
CA ALA A 111 -13.70 2.93 -4.83
C ALA A 111 -14.69 1.85 -5.30
N LYS A 112 -14.76 1.60 -6.62
CA LYS A 112 -15.58 0.50 -7.16
C LYS A 112 -14.99 -0.86 -6.83
N PHE A 113 -13.67 -0.95 -6.74
CA PHE A 113 -13.00 -2.16 -6.27
C PHE A 113 -13.36 -2.49 -4.82
N ASP A 114 -13.36 -1.49 -3.94
CA ASP A 114 -13.76 -1.67 -2.54
C ASP A 114 -15.25 -2.07 -2.43
N ASP A 115 -16.13 -1.47 -3.25
CA ASP A 115 -17.55 -1.83 -3.28
C ASP A 115 -17.76 -3.26 -3.77
N TRP A 116 -17.10 -3.64 -4.87
CA TRP A 116 -17.15 -5.01 -5.38
C TRP A 116 -16.73 -6.04 -4.33
N LEU A 117 -15.60 -5.82 -3.66
CA LEU A 117 -15.16 -6.72 -2.58
C LEU A 117 -16.21 -6.83 -1.47
N ARG A 118 -16.89 -5.73 -1.15
CA ARG A 118 -17.94 -5.71 -0.15
C ARG A 118 -19.18 -6.46 -0.61
N GLU A 119 -19.62 -6.25 -1.85
CA GLU A 119 -20.76 -6.95 -2.45
C GLU A 119 -20.54 -8.46 -2.45
N GLU A 120 -19.33 -8.93 -2.79
CA GLU A 120 -18.95 -10.34 -2.70
C GLU A 120 -19.01 -10.88 -1.26
N ALA A 121 -18.53 -10.10 -0.29
CA ALA A 121 -18.56 -10.49 1.12
C ALA A 121 -20.00 -10.57 1.65
N GLU A 122 -20.86 -9.59 1.34
CA GLU A 122 -22.29 -9.59 1.71
C GLU A 122 -23.05 -10.72 1.00
N ALA A 123 -22.77 -10.98 -0.28
CA ALA A 123 -23.36 -12.11 -1.02
C ALA A 123 -22.96 -13.46 -0.42
N ALA A 124 -21.77 -13.58 0.15
CA ALA A 124 -21.32 -14.75 0.87
C ALA A 124 -21.95 -14.90 2.28
N GLY A 125 -22.60 -13.84 2.78
CA GLY A 125 -23.28 -13.85 4.08
C GLY A 125 -22.57 -13.09 5.19
N ALA A 126 -21.52 -12.31 4.89
CA ALA A 126 -20.88 -11.46 5.88
C ALA A 126 -21.79 -10.30 6.32
N ASN A 127 -21.73 -9.97 7.61
CA ASN A 127 -22.48 -8.86 8.20
C ASN A 127 -21.57 -7.64 8.39
N TYR A 128 -22.17 -6.44 8.30
CA TYR A 128 -21.45 -5.18 8.49
C TYR A 128 -22.14 -4.29 9.53
N HIS A 129 -21.35 -3.86 10.52
CA HIS A 129 -21.70 -2.80 11.47
C HIS A 129 -20.98 -1.53 11.06
N VAL A 130 -21.67 -0.62 10.43
CA VAL A 130 -21.09 0.59 9.82
C VAL A 130 -21.42 1.85 10.61
N GLY A 131 -20.56 2.87 10.54
CA GLY A 131 -20.73 4.12 11.28
C GLY A 131 -20.33 4.03 12.75
N ASP A 132 -19.76 2.92 13.18
CA ASP A 132 -19.29 2.69 14.54
C ASP A 132 -17.81 2.32 14.58
N SER A 133 -17.14 2.76 15.64
CA SER A 133 -15.72 2.43 15.87
C SER A 133 -15.59 1.45 17.01
N VAL A 134 -14.66 0.51 16.86
CA VAL A 134 -14.15 -0.27 18.00
C VAL A 134 -13.30 0.69 18.85
N THR A 135 -13.64 0.78 20.14
CA THR A 135 -12.99 1.68 21.10
C THR A 135 -12.13 0.94 22.11
N ASP A 136 -12.34 -0.36 22.27
CA ASP A 136 -11.55 -1.22 23.17
C ASP A 136 -11.67 -2.67 22.70
N VAL A 137 -10.64 -3.47 22.98
CA VAL A 137 -10.61 -4.91 22.76
C VAL A 137 -10.05 -5.59 24.00
N ASP A 138 -10.85 -6.42 24.65
CA ASP A 138 -10.41 -7.31 25.75
C ASP A 138 -10.30 -8.75 25.23
N SER A 139 -9.15 -9.38 25.40
CA SER A 139 -8.88 -10.72 24.89
C SER A 139 -8.57 -11.69 26.03
N GLN A 140 -9.38 -12.71 26.16
CA GLN A 140 -9.19 -13.78 27.14
C GLN A 140 -8.65 -15.02 26.44
N VAL A 141 -7.44 -15.43 26.80
CA VAL A 141 -6.77 -16.60 26.23
C VAL A 141 -6.57 -17.64 27.33
N GLY A 142 -7.10 -18.83 27.11
CA GLY A 142 -7.04 -19.92 28.07
C GLY A 142 -6.72 -21.26 27.39
N PRO A 143 -6.50 -22.32 28.21
CA PRO A 143 -6.13 -23.65 27.69
C PRO A 143 -7.19 -24.30 26.80
N THR A 144 -8.44 -23.80 26.85
CA THR A 144 -9.59 -24.37 26.12
C THR A 144 -10.07 -23.51 24.95
N GLY A 145 -9.44 -22.37 24.70
CA GLY A 145 -9.83 -21.45 23.63
C GLY A 145 -9.51 -20.00 23.96
N HIS A 146 -9.96 -19.13 23.09
CA HIS A 146 -9.83 -17.67 23.21
C HIS A 146 -11.18 -17.03 22.96
N GLU A 147 -11.40 -15.87 23.55
CA GLU A 147 -12.60 -15.06 23.41
C GLU A 147 -12.18 -13.59 23.37
N HIS A 148 -12.73 -12.85 22.42
CA HIS A 148 -12.47 -11.43 22.23
C HIS A 148 -13.75 -10.65 22.43
N THR A 149 -13.74 -9.65 23.30
CA THR A 149 -14.83 -8.70 23.48
C THR A 149 -14.43 -7.36 22.89
N LEU A 150 -15.17 -6.91 21.89
CA LEU A 150 -15.00 -5.62 21.24
C LEU A 150 -16.05 -4.64 21.80
N SER A 151 -15.62 -3.53 22.37
CA SER A 151 -16.51 -2.43 22.77
C SER A 151 -16.65 -1.42 21.65
N LEU A 152 -17.87 -1.04 21.31
CA LEU A 152 -18.17 -0.10 20.23
C LEU A 152 -18.44 1.32 20.77
N SER A 153 -18.27 2.32 19.90
CA SER A 153 -18.52 3.73 20.23
C SER A 153 -19.96 4.03 20.61
N ASN A 154 -20.92 3.24 20.16
CA ASN A 154 -22.33 3.34 20.53
C ASN A 154 -22.67 2.66 21.87
N GLY A 155 -21.70 1.99 22.52
CA GLY A 155 -21.84 1.28 23.79
C GLY A 155 -22.31 -0.18 23.65
N GLU A 156 -22.41 -0.70 22.44
CA GLU A 156 -22.65 -2.13 22.21
C GLU A 156 -21.35 -2.93 22.34
N GLU A 157 -21.50 -4.24 22.56
CA GLU A 157 -20.40 -5.19 22.67
C GLU A 157 -20.59 -6.35 21.69
N ILE A 158 -19.50 -6.76 21.07
CA ILE A 158 -19.40 -7.94 20.20
C ILE A 158 -18.43 -8.91 20.84
N VAL A 159 -18.82 -10.18 20.89
CA VAL A 159 -17.97 -11.27 21.37
C VAL A 159 -17.66 -12.21 20.22
N ALA A 160 -16.40 -12.55 20.03
CA ALA A 160 -15.97 -13.43 18.95
C ALA A 160 -14.91 -14.43 19.40
N GLU A 161 -14.90 -15.61 18.74
CA GLU A 161 -13.84 -16.60 18.94
C GLU A 161 -12.53 -16.16 18.24
N HIS A 162 -12.64 -15.57 17.06
CA HIS A 162 -11.49 -15.09 16.29
C HIS A 162 -11.58 -13.59 16.03
N LEU A 163 -10.42 -12.92 16.04
CA LEU A 163 -10.30 -11.49 15.78
C LEU A 163 -9.37 -11.21 14.60
N VAL A 164 -9.87 -10.48 13.60
CA VAL A 164 -9.07 -9.97 12.48
C VAL A 164 -8.91 -8.47 12.59
N LEU A 165 -7.68 -8.01 12.81
CA LEU A 165 -7.32 -6.60 12.91
C LEU A 165 -6.92 -6.06 11.55
N ALA A 166 -7.80 -5.24 10.95
CA ALA A 166 -7.71 -4.68 9.60
C ALA A 166 -7.90 -3.15 9.60
N ASP A 167 -7.60 -2.46 10.70
CA ASP A 167 -7.81 -1.02 10.89
C ASP A 167 -6.81 -0.12 10.13
N GLY A 168 -6.06 -0.72 9.22
CA GLY A 168 -5.20 -0.02 8.27
C GLY A 168 -3.97 0.64 8.89
N PRO A 169 -3.37 1.65 8.23
CA PRO A 169 -2.10 2.24 8.66
C PRO A 169 -2.19 3.06 9.95
N GLN A 170 -3.38 3.42 10.40
CA GLN A 170 -3.57 4.14 11.66
C GLN A 170 -3.37 3.25 12.89
N ARG A 171 -3.68 1.96 12.78
CA ARG A 171 -3.42 0.94 13.81
C ARG A 171 -3.93 1.28 15.20
N THR A 172 -5.01 2.05 15.29
CA THR A 172 -5.53 2.52 16.59
C THR A 172 -5.95 1.35 17.45
N VAL A 173 -6.74 0.43 16.88
CA VAL A 173 -7.21 -0.78 17.57
C VAL A 173 -6.12 -1.84 17.61
N THR A 174 -5.39 -2.01 16.51
CA THR A 174 -4.31 -3.01 16.42
C THR A 174 -3.25 -2.84 17.51
N ILE A 175 -2.75 -1.61 17.73
CA ILE A 175 -1.72 -1.37 18.75
C ILE A 175 -2.25 -1.72 20.15
N GLU A 176 -3.45 -1.28 20.49
CA GLU A 176 -4.05 -1.52 21.80
C GLU A 176 -4.34 -3.00 22.04
N ALA A 177 -4.93 -3.69 21.06
CA ALA A 177 -5.21 -5.11 21.15
C ALA A 177 -3.93 -5.95 21.31
N LEU A 178 -2.86 -5.61 20.58
CA LEU A 178 -1.60 -6.35 20.65
C LEU A 178 -0.78 -6.05 21.92
N ASP A 179 -0.89 -4.85 22.49
CA ASP A 179 -0.18 -4.48 23.73
C ASP A 179 -0.54 -5.39 24.91
N GLN A 180 -1.70 -6.06 24.88
CA GLN A 180 -2.10 -7.06 25.87
C GLN A 180 -1.15 -8.28 25.91
N PHE A 181 -0.47 -8.56 24.80
CA PHE A 181 0.38 -9.74 24.62
C PHE A 181 1.88 -9.41 24.56
N THR A 182 2.27 -8.16 24.78
CA THR A 182 3.68 -7.77 24.69
C THR A 182 4.26 -7.53 26.08
N ALA A 183 5.07 -8.46 26.56
CA ALA A 183 5.69 -8.35 27.89
C ALA A 183 6.68 -7.18 27.98
N GLY A 184 6.18 -5.98 28.30
CA GLY A 184 6.98 -4.79 28.57
C GLY A 184 7.51 -4.03 27.35
N ARG A 185 7.18 -4.43 26.11
CA ARG A 185 7.44 -3.71 24.87
C ARG A 185 6.12 -3.28 24.26
N ARG A 186 5.91 -2.01 24.01
CA ARG A 186 4.66 -1.54 23.39
C ARG A 186 4.71 -1.72 21.88
N MET A 187 3.59 -2.12 21.28
CA MET A 187 3.47 -2.19 19.81
C MET A 187 3.65 -0.82 19.15
N ALA A 188 3.33 0.27 19.84
CA ALA A 188 3.64 1.62 19.40
C ALA A 188 5.15 1.88 19.20
N ASP A 189 6.04 1.12 19.83
CA ASP A 189 7.50 1.23 19.61
C ASP A 189 7.94 0.52 18.32
N VAL A 190 7.06 -0.27 17.69
CA VAL A 190 7.30 -0.99 16.43
C VAL A 190 6.49 -0.42 15.28
N LEU A 191 5.23 -0.08 15.54
CA LEU A 191 4.23 0.29 14.54
C LEU A 191 3.67 1.70 14.76
N ASN A 192 4.43 2.64 15.36
CA ASN A 192 3.98 4.01 15.57
C ASN A 192 3.59 4.68 14.24
N PRO A 193 2.31 5.04 14.01
CA PRO A 193 1.88 5.61 12.74
C PRO A 193 2.59 6.92 12.36
N ARG A 194 3.15 7.64 13.33
CA ARG A 194 3.89 8.89 13.09
C ARG A 194 5.33 8.67 12.64
N GLU A 195 5.86 7.49 12.84
CA GLU A 195 7.27 7.15 12.54
C GLU A 195 7.39 6.21 11.35
N VAL A 196 6.41 5.32 11.17
CA VAL A 196 6.46 4.27 10.15
C VAL A 196 5.53 4.51 8.97
N ASN A 197 4.71 5.56 9.01
CA ASN A 197 3.85 5.92 7.89
C ASN A 197 4.43 7.06 7.08
N HIS A 198 4.07 7.05 5.81
CA HIS A 198 4.19 8.19 4.91
C HIS A 198 2.86 8.94 4.83
N ILE A 199 2.93 10.20 4.43
CA ILE A 199 1.78 10.97 4.01
C ILE A 199 1.72 10.95 2.49
N ALA A 200 0.57 10.60 1.95
CA ALA A 200 0.27 10.75 0.53
C ALA A 200 -0.67 11.93 0.32
N TYR A 201 -0.45 12.63 -0.77
CA TYR A 201 -1.32 13.68 -1.28
C TYR A 201 -1.46 13.52 -2.79
N GLN A 202 -2.69 13.62 -3.29
CA GLN A 202 -2.94 13.59 -4.74
C GLN A 202 -4.08 14.52 -5.15
N GLU A 203 -4.08 14.85 -6.43
CA GLU A 203 -5.05 15.70 -7.09
C GLU A 203 -5.56 15.02 -8.35
N HIS A 204 -6.86 15.06 -8.57
CA HIS A 204 -7.49 14.68 -9.83
C HIS A 204 -7.46 15.90 -10.76
N ARG A 205 -6.65 15.83 -11.80
CA ARG A 205 -6.49 16.95 -12.74
C ARG A 205 -6.78 16.52 -14.16
N ARG A 206 -7.45 17.39 -14.90
CA ARG A 206 -7.58 17.20 -16.34
C ARG A 206 -6.25 17.57 -16.98
N VAL A 207 -5.71 16.66 -17.76
CA VAL A 207 -4.44 16.81 -18.48
C VAL A 207 -4.74 17.21 -19.94
N PRO A 208 -4.00 18.15 -20.55
CA PRO A 208 -4.09 18.42 -21.98
C PRO A 208 -3.98 17.13 -22.79
N GLU A 209 -4.82 16.99 -23.83
CA GLU A 209 -4.94 15.75 -24.61
C GLU A 209 -3.59 15.29 -25.19
N GLU A 210 -2.77 16.23 -25.65
CA GLU A 210 -1.46 15.97 -26.22
C GLU A 210 -0.39 15.54 -25.21
N LEU A 211 -0.66 15.69 -23.91
CA LEU A 211 0.23 15.28 -22.80
C LEU A 211 -0.29 14.04 -22.08
N PHE A 212 -1.55 13.70 -22.29
CA PHE A 212 -2.19 12.59 -21.60
C PHE A 212 -1.72 11.26 -22.21
N ASP A 213 -1.22 10.39 -21.35
CA ASP A 213 -0.77 9.05 -21.71
C ASP A 213 -1.58 8.05 -20.89
N GLU A 214 -2.56 7.43 -21.54
CA GLU A 214 -3.50 6.52 -20.87
C GLU A 214 -2.90 5.16 -20.53
N GLY A 215 -1.86 4.74 -21.24
CA GLY A 215 -1.23 3.42 -21.08
C GLY A 215 -0.11 3.38 -20.05
N ARG A 216 0.32 4.51 -19.49
CA ARG A 216 1.54 4.51 -18.68
C ARG A 216 1.40 5.13 -17.30
N LEU A 217 1.92 4.42 -16.30
CA LEU A 217 2.21 4.98 -14.98
C LEU A 217 3.51 5.80 -15.04
N LYS A 218 3.59 6.92 -14.32
CA LYS A 218 4.81 7.71 -14.24
C LYS A 218 5.21 7.97 -12.80
N PHE A 219 6.50 7.80 -12.51
CA PHE A 219 7.08 7.95 -11.18
C PHE A 219 8.36 8.77 -11.23
N TRP A 220 8.51 9.74 -10.33
CA TRP A 220 9.70 10.57 -10.25
C TRP A 220 10.47 10.30 -8.95
N TRP A 221 11.68 9.81 -9.07
CA TRP A 221 12.53 9.48 -7.95
C TRP A 221 13.76 10.39 -7.89
N GLY A 222 14.11 10.85 -6.68
CA GLY A 222 15.26 11.74 -6.48
C GLY A 222 15.00 13.21 -6.81
N LEU A 223 13.74 13.63 -6.95
CA LEU A 223 13.38 15.03 -7.16
C LEU A 223 12.99 15.75 -5.87
N MET A 224 12.49 15.02 -4.90
CA MET A 224 12.07 15.53 -3.60
C MET A 224 12.75 14.74 -2.47
N PRO A 225 12.97 15.38 -1.29
CA PRO A 225 13.64 14.74 -0.17
C PRO A 225 12.75 13.69 0.49
N GLY A 226 13.40 12.76 1.17
CA GLY A 226 12.79 11.74 1.98
C GLY A 226 13.01 10.31 1.47
N HIS A 227 13.14 9.39 2.41
CA HIS A 227 13.32 7.98 2.11
C HIS A 227 12.10 7.44 1.36
N THR A 228 12.31 6.88 0.18
CA THR A 228 11.24 6.39 -0.72
C THR A 228 10.17 7.43 -1.08
N ALA A 229 10.48 8.72 -0.97
CA ALA A 229 9.59 9.79 -1.40
C ALA A 229 9.61 9.94 -2.93
N TYR A 230 8.44 10.04 -3.54
CA TYR A 230 8.31 10.22 -4.98
C TYR A 230 6.95 10.79 -5.39
N PRO A 231 6.90 11.66 -6.41
CA PRO A 231 5.68 11.99 -7.13
C PRO A 231 5.27 10.89 -8.12
N TRP A 232 4.00 10.90 -8.51
CA TRP A 232 3.44 10.01 -9.53
C TRP A 232 2.41 10.70 -10.42
N VAL A 233 2.17 10.11 -11.59
CA VAL A 233 0.99 10.34 -12.43
C VAL A 233 0.38 9.00 -12.78
N PHE A 234 -0.89 8.82 -12.43
CA PHE A 234 -1.69 7.67 -12.79
C PHE A 234 -2.82 8.08 -13.72
N PRO A 235 -2.96 7.46 -14.87
CA PRO A 235 -4.06 7.77 -15.79
C PRO A 235 -5.41 7.37 -15.18
N ASN A 236 -6.43 8.14 -15.51
CA ASN A 236 -7.82 7.90 -15.20
C ASN A 236 -8.66 8.13 -16.46
N ASP A 237 -9.97 7.97 -16.40
CA ASP A 237 -10.86 8.17 -17.52
C ASP A 237 -10.98 9.65 -17.94
N GLY A 238 -11.30 9.91 -19.19
CA GLY A 238 -11.63 11.24 -19.72
C GLY A 238 -10.50 12.26 -19.65
N ASN A 239 -9.27 11.89 -19.95
CA ASN A 239 -8.07 12.72 -19.86
C ASN A 239 -7.83 13.27 -18.44
N VAL A 240 -8.32 12.58 -17.41
CA VAL A 240 -8.03 12.91 -16.03
C VAL A 240 -6.85 12.06 -15.56
N ALA A 241 -5.91 12.67 -14.87
CA ALA A 241 -4.85 11.96 -14.17
C ALA A 241 -4.93 12.21 -12.67
N ARG A 242 -4.51 11.23 -11.90
CA ARG A 242 -4.19 11.38 -10.49
C ARG A 242 -2.73 11.75 -10.37
N ILE A 243 -2.46 13.00 -10.08
CA ILE A 243 -1.13 13.54 -9.89
C ILE A 243 -0.90 13.65 -8.39
N GLY A 244 0.07 12.94 -7.88
CA GLY A 244 0.28 12.86 -6.44
C GLY A 244 1.72 12.61 -6.06
N LEU A 245 1.91 12.42 -4.76
CA LEU A 245 3.20 12.11 -4.17
C LEU A 245 3.04 11.40 -2.83
N THR A 246 4.11 10.79 -2.39
CA THR A 246 4.26 10.28 -1.03
C THR A 246 5.59 10.73 -0.44
N MET A 247 5.63 10.92 0.87
CA MET A 247 6.85 11.26 1.61
C MET A 247 6.73 10.84 3.08
N PRO A 248 7.86 10.59 3.77
CA PRO A 248 7.87 10.37 5.20
C PRO A 248 7.22 11.52 5.98
N ILE A 249 6.58 11.18 7.10
CA ILE A 249 6.03 12.17 8.04
C ILE A 249 7.18 12.75 8.88
N GLY A 250 7.16 14.06 9.11
CA GLY A 250 8.08 14.71 10.04
C GLY A 250 9.46 15.04 9.48
N LEU A 251 9.60 15.17 8.15
CA LEU A 251 10.83 15.67 7.55
C LEU A 251 11.09 17.12 8.00
N ASP A 252 12.35 17.45 8.29
CA ASP A 252 12.83 18.79 8.60
C ASP A 252 13.57 19.37 7.40
N ILE A 253 13.26 20.60 7.00
CA ILE A 253 13.88 21.27 5.86
C ILE A 253 15.39 21.48 6.08
N ASP A 254 15.80 21.69 7.33
CA ASP A 254 17.20 21.94 7.69
C ASP A 254 18.11 20.72 7.42
N ASP A 255 17.52 19.53 7.22
CA ASP A 255 18.25 18.31 6.87
C ASP A 255 18.56 18.19 5.37
N TYR A 256 18.02 19.09 4.52
CA TYR A 256 18.09 18.96 3.08
C TYR A 256 18.61 20.22 2.40
N ASP A 257 19.50 20.03 1.43
CA ASP A 257 20.06 21.10 0.61
C ASP A 257 19.14 21.35 -0.60
N PRO A 258 18.49 22.52 -0.72
CA PRO A 258 17.61 22.83 -1.83
C PRO A 258 18.34 22.90 -3.20
N GLU A 259 19.65 23.08 -3.24
CA GLU A 259 20.43 23.04 -4.49
C GLU A 259 20.49 21.61 -5.08
N ILE A 260 20.27 20.58 -4.26
CA ILE A 260 20.36 19.17 -4.66
C ILE A 260 19.00 18.62 -5.12
N TRP A 261 17.91 19.06 -4.47
CA TRP A 261 16.57 18.53 -4.66
C TRP A 261 15.73 19.46 -5.55
N GLU A 262 15.50 19.08 -6.81
CA GLU A 262 14.88 19.95 -7.82
C GLU A 262 13.48 20.48 -7.45
N LEU A 263 12.74 19.80 -6.60
CA LEU A 263 11.42 20.24 -6.12
C LEU A 263 11.50 21.03 -4.80
N LEU A 264 12.69 21.32 -4.26
CA LEU A 264 12.90 22.32 -3.21
C LEU A 264 13.33 23.66 -3.83
N ARG A 265 13.18 24.73 -3.07
CA ARG A 265 13.67 26.08 -3.42
C ARG A 265 14.40 26.69 -2.23
N GLU A 266 15.35 27.57 -2.49
CA GLU A 266 16.14 28.25 -1.45
C GLU A 266 15.30 29.07 -0.46
N ASP A 267 14.11 29.51 -0.86
CA ASP A 267 13.18 30.29 -0.04
C ASP A 267 12.15 29.43 0.71
N ASP A 268 12.26 28.10 0.64
CA ASP A 268 11.41 27.21 1.43
C ASP A 268 11.81 27.26 2.91
N GLU A 269 10.95 27.79 3.76
CA GLU A 269 11.15 27.82 5.22
C GLU A 269 10.82 26.48 5.91
N LYS A 270 10.17 25.57 5.20
CA LYS A 270 9.76 24.24 5.66
C LYS A 270 9.55 23.32 4.47
N ILE A 271 9.47 22.01 4.73
CA ILE A 271 9.10 21.03 3.71
C ILE A 271 7.80 21.44 3.03
N PRO A 272 7.77 21.60 1.69
CA PRO A 272 6.59 22.02 0.95
C PRO A 272 5.41 21.06 1.15
N GLN A 273 4.20 21.62 1.06
CA GLN A 273 2.99 20.81 1.05
C GLN A 273 2.84 20.07 -0.28
N GLY A 274 2.07 18.98 -0.30
CA GLY A 274 1.84 18.17 -1.49
C GLY A 274 1.40 18.97 -2.71
N LYS A 275 0.50 19.94 -2.53
CA LYS A 275 0.07 20.85 -3.62
C LYS A 275 1.25 21.59 -4.25
N THR A 276 2.14 22.15 -3.45
CA THR A 276 3.32 22.89 -3.95
C THR A 276 4.28 21.97 -4.71
N TYR A 277 4.47 20.74 -4.25
CA TYR A 277 5.26 19.76 -4.97
C TYR A 277 4.65 19.40 -6.33
N ILE A 278 3.31 19.26 -6.42
CA ILE A 278 2.63 19.00 -7.70
C ILE A 278 2.78 20.20 -8.65
N GLU A 279 2.62 21.43 -8.17
CA GLU A 279 2.84 22.65 -8.97
C GLU A 279 4.25 22.68 -9.56
N ARG A 280 5.27 22.42 -8.73
CA ARG A 280 6.68 22.38 -9.16
C ARG A 280 6.99 21.21 -10.09
N LEU A 281 6.34 20.06 -9.91
CA LEU A 281 6.46 18.93 -10.81
C LEU A 281 5.91 19.26 -12.21
N ILE A 282 4.73 19.88 -12.28
CA ILE A 282 4.11 20.28 -13.54
C ILE A 282 4.98 21.33 -14.24
N GLU A 283 5.46 22.35 -13.52
CA GLU A 283 6.35 23.37 -14.05
C GLU A 283 7.63 22.76 -14.67
N ARG A 284 8.17 21.71 -14.01
CA ARG A 284 9.38 21.01 -14.47
C ARG A 284 9.13 20.14 -15.70
N GLU A 285 8.08 19.32 -15.65
CA GLU A 285 7.84 18.28 -16.66
C GLU A 285 7.16 18.79 -17.93
N TYR A 286 6.41 19.88 -17.81
CA TYR A 286 5.61 20.42 -18.91
C TYR A 286 5.94 21.89 -19.19
N PRO A 287 7.18 22.21 -19.61
CA PRO A 287 7.57 23.59 -19.87
C PRO A 287 6.69 24.19 -20.98
N GLY A 288 6.09 25.33 -20.69
CA GLY A 288 5.15 26.01 -21.60
C GLY A 288 3.68 25.82 -21.25
N TYR A 289 3.39 25.05 -20.23
CA TYR A 289 2.07 24.92 -19.59
C TYR A 289 2.14 25.46 -18.17
N ASP A 290 0.98 25.84 -17.64
CA ASP A 290 0.84 26.25 -16.25
C ASP A 290 -0.29 25.48 -15.53
N MET A 291 -0.53 25.81 -14.27
CA MET A 291 -1.53 25.10 -13.46
C MET A 291 -2.98 25.30 -13.98
N ASP A 292 -3.25 26.35 -14.72
CA ASP A 292 -4.57 26.60 -15.33
C ASP A 292 -4.84 25.65 -16.49
N ASP A 293 -3.78 25.12 -17.12
CA ASP A 293 -3.87 24.08 -18.16
C ASP A 293 -4.19 22.69 -17.56
N PHE A 294 -4.00 22.51 -16.25
CA PHE A 294 -4.30 21.28 -15.50
C PHE A 294 -5.38 21.52 -14.45
N PRO A 295 -6.61 21.90 -14.82
CA PRO A 295 -7.65 22.24 -13.85
C PRO A 295 -8.02 21.04 -12.98
N LEU A 296 -8.32 21.31 -11.70
CA LEU A 296 -8.86 20.31 -10.78
C LEU A 296 -10.23 19.81 -11.25
N VAL A 297 -10.47 18.52 -11.11
CA VAL A 297 -11.75 17.86 -11.34
C VAL A 297 -12.44 17.74 -9.98
N GLU A 298 -13.19 18.80 -9.62
CA GLU A 298 -13.73 19.00 -8.26
C GLU A 298 -14.80 17.98 -7.85
N ASP A 299 -15.41 17.27 -8.77
CA ASP A 299 -16.39 16.20 -8.55
C ASP A 299 -15.75 14.84 -8.27
N ARG A 300 -14.41 14.79 -8.15
CA ARG A 300 -13.64 13.59 -7.81
C ARG A 300 -12.89 13.77 -6.50
N GLY A 301 -12.44 12.63 -5.94
CA GLY A 301 -11.69 12.61 -4.68
C GLY A 301 -12.50 13.00 -3.45
N LYS A 302 -11.87 12.94 -2.29
CA LYS A 302 -12.51 13.21 -0.98
C LYS A 302 -12.84 14.68 -0.75
N ARG A 303 -12.06 15.59 -1.32
CA ARG A 303 -12.13 17.03 -1.05
C ARG A 303 -11.98 17.83 -2.33
N ARG A 304 -13.03 17.82 -3.18
CA ARG A 304 -13.06 18.62 -4.40
C ARG A 304 -11.79 18.45 -5.25
N GLY A 305 -11.55 17.25 -5.72
CA GLY A 305 -10.41 16.92 -6.58
C GLY A 305 -9.13 16.62 -5.83
N THR A 306 -9.10 16.65 -4.48
CA THR A 306 -7.90 16.39 -3.70
C THR A 306 -8.10 15.27 -2.67
N GLU A 307 -7.02 14.60 -2.32
CA GLU A 307 -7.00 13.55 -1.32
C GLU A 307 -5.72 13.60 -0.50
N THR A 308 -5.85 13.29 0.79
CA THR A 308 -4.71 13.13 1.70
C THR A 308 -4.95 11.91 2.57
N TYR A 309 -3.96 11.02 2.64
CA TYR A 309 -4.08 9.80 3.43
C TYR A 309 -2.71 9.33 3.94
N ALA A 310 -2.73 8.50 4.97
CA ALA A 310 -1.52 7.86 5.48
C ALA A 310 -1.31 6.52 4.77
N ILE A 311 -0.05 6.21 4.47
CA ILE A 311 0.37 4.92 3.93
C ILE A 311 1.36 4.30 4.90
N SER A 312 1.18 3.01 5.20
CA SER A 312 2.17 2.28 5.97
C SER A 312 3.42 2.06 5.10
N SER A 313 4.58 2.48 5.58
CA SER A 313 5.87 2.27 4.89
C SER A 313 6.87 1.64 5.87
N THR A 314 6.66 0.35 6.17
CA THR A 314 7.47 -0.37 7.15
C THR A 314 7.53 -1.87 6.83
N ARG A 315 8.21 -2.62 7.69
CA ARG A 315 8.28 -4.08 7.62
C ARG A 315 7.06 -4.71 8.30
N PRO A 316 6.60 -5.88 7.84
CA PRO A 316 5.47 -6.56 8.46
C PRO A 316 5.80 -7.12 9.85
N ILE A 317 4.74 -7.34 10.63
CA ILE A 317 4.78 -8.12 11.86
C ILE A 317 4.08 -9.47 11.67
N GLU A 318 4.40 -10.45 12.50
CA GLU A 318 3.61 -11.67 12.67
C GLU A 318 2.47 -11.42 13.67
N SER A 319 1.41 -12.19 13.55
CA SER A 319 0.24 -12.11 14.42
C SER A 319 0.37 -13.03 15.62
N PRO A 320 -0.25 -12.71 16.76
CA PRO A 320 -0.35 -13.61 17.92
C PRO A 320 -1.43 -14.68 17.67
N THR A 321 -1.18 -15.59 16.75
CA THR A 321 -2.19 -16.56 16.29
C THR A 321 -2.64 -17.52 17.35
N ALA A 322 -1.80 -17.80 18.35
CA ALA A 322 -2.18 -18.60 19.51
C ALA A 322 -3.24 -17.92 20.39
N ALA A 323 -3.40 -16.61 20.29
CA ALA A 323 -4.48 -15.86 20.91
C ALA A 323 -5.73 -15.76 20.04
N GLY A 324 -5.80 -16.41 18.87
CA GLY A 324 -6.94 -16.29 17.97
C GLY A 324 -6.99 -14.96 17.20
N ILE A 325 -5.86 -14.26 17.06
CA ILE A 325 -5.78 -12.95 16.41
C ILE A 325 -4.97 -13.03 15.15
N ALA A 326 -5.49 -12.46 14.04
CA ALA A 326 -4.77 -12.17 12.81
C ALA A 326 -4.71 -10.66 12.56
N VAL A 327 -3.53 -10.14 12.21
CA VAL A 327 -3.32 -8.75 11.78
C VAL A 327 -3.08 -8.78 10.28
N VAL A 328 -3.82 -7.96 9.51
CA VAL A 328 -3.84 -8.04 8.05
C VAL A 328 -3.58 -6.68 7.37
N GLY A 329 -3.13 -6.70 6.13
CA GLY A 329 -2.98 -5.52 5.28
C GLY A 329 -2.09 -4.42 5.88
N GLY A 330 -2.56 -3.18 5.81
CA GLY A 330 -1.84 -2.02 6.32
C GLY A 330 -1.59 -2.06 7.83
N ALA A 331 -2.47 -2.70 8.60
CA ALA A 331 -2.34 -2.85 10.05
C ALA A 331 -1.10 -3.66 10.42
N MET A 332 -0.80 -4.74 9.70
CA MET A 332 0.40 -5.55 9.92
C MET A 332 1.71 -4.92 9.39
N GLY A 333 1.66 -3.77 8.73
CA GLY A 333 2.80 -3.24 8.01
C GLY A 333 3.01 -3.93 6.66
N GLY A 334 1.92 -4.41 6.03
CA GLY A 334 1.98 -5.19 4.80
C GLY A 334 2.15 -4.36 3.52
N THR A 335 1.91 -3.06 3.55
CA THR A 335 2.17 -2.17 2.42
C THR A 335 3.66 -2.17 2.08
N SER A 336 3.99 -2.10 0.80
CA SER A 336 5.39 -2.11 0.37
C SER A 336 6.16 -0.95 0.97
N ALA A 337 7.26 -1.23 1.64
CA ALA A 337 8.17 -0.20 2.16
C ALA A 337 8.95 0.53 1.06
N PHE A 338 8.83 0.13 -0.20
CA PHE A 338 9.55 0.70 -1.33
C PHE A 338 8.66 1.51 -2.26
N HIS A 339 7.59 0.93 -2.79
CA HIS A 339 6.69 1.57 -3.75
C HIS A 339 5.29 1.87 -3.18
N GLU A 340 5.06 1.55 -1.92
CA GLU A 340 3.87 1.88 -1.13
C GLU A 340 2.52 1.37 -1.67
N GLY A 341 2.54 0.47 -2.64
CA GLY A 341 1.38 -0.32 -3.05
C GLY A 341 1.04 -1.35 -1.98
N GLY A 342 -0.23 -1.56 -1.70
CA GLY A 342 -0.65 -2.43 -0.61
C GLY A 342 -1.91 -3.23 -0.82
N ASP A 343 -2.68 -2.97 -1.88
CA ASP A 343 -3.97 -3.62 -2.09
C ASP A 343 -3.85 -5.13 -2.29
N HIS A 344 -2.87 -5.58 -3.08
CA HIS A 344 -2.60 -6.99 -3.30
C HIS A 344 -2.24 -7.73 -1.99
N VAL A 345 -1.45 -7.10 -1.13
CA VAL A 345 -1.14 -7.68 0.19
C VAL A 345 -2.35 -7.64 1.11
N ALA A 346 -3.12 -6.56 1.08
CA ALA A 346 -4.32 -6.41 1.91
C ALA A 346 -5.34 -7.50 1.58
N VAL A 347 -5.70 -7.66 0.33
CA VAL A 347 -6.62 -8.69 -0.14
C VAL A 347 -6.10 -10.08 0.21
N ARG A 348 -4.84 -10.38 -0.13
CA ARG A 348 -4.28 -11.72 0.10
C ARG A 348 -4.24 -12.10 1.57
N THR A 349 -3.76 -11.20 2.44
CA THR A 349 -3.68 -11.47 3.88
C THR A 349 -5.07 -11.59 4.51
N GLY A 350 -6.03 -10.78 4.06
CA GLY A 350 -7.43 -10.87 4.46
C GLY A 350 -8.04 -12.23 4.09
N LYS A 351 -7.96 -12.63 2.81
CA LYS A 351 -8.46 -13.94 2.34
C LYS A 351 -7.90 -15.11 3.16
N ILE A 352 -6.59 -15.10 3.44
CA ILE A 352 -5.94 -16.15 4.24
C ILE A 352 -6.47 -16.14 5.68
N ALA A 353 -6.57 -14.97 6.31
CA ALA A 353 -7.02 -14.84 7.70
C ALA A 353 -8.47 -15.31 7.88
N GLY A 354 -9.38 -14.80 7.04
CA GLY A 354 -10.79 -15.15 7.12
C GLY A 354 -11.05 -16.64 6.91
N ARG A 355 -10.42 -17.21 5.90
CA ARG A 355 -10.55 -18.66 5.63
C ARG A 355 -10.05 -19.51 6.81
N LEU A 356 -8.87 -19.17 7.35
CA LEU A 356 -8.29 -19.94 8.45
C LEU A 356 -9.05 -19.76 9.77
N ALA A 357 -9.60 -18.57 10.03
CA ALA A 357 -10.45 -18.34 11.18
C ALA A 357 -11.71 -19.21 11.10
N ALA A 358 -12.40 -19.21 9.96
CA ALA A 358 -13.59 -20.03 9.75
C ALA A 358 -13.32 -21.55 9.84
N ASP A 359 -12.16 -21.99 9.36
CA ASP A 359 -11.75 -23.41 9.43
C ASP A 359 -11.22 -23.82 10.84
N GLY A 360 -11.12 -22.90 11.82
CA GLY A 360 -10.55 -23.13 13.15
C GLY A 360 -9.05 -23.43 13.14
N HIS A 361 -8.32 -22.83 12.19
CA HIS A 361 -6.91 -23.11 11.92
C HIS A 361 -6.05 -21.84 11.84
N LEU A 362 -6.43 -20.80 12.61
CA LEU A 362 -5.75 -19.50 12.55
C LEU A 362 -4.27 -19.58 12.95
N GLU A 363 -3.86 -20.59 13.70
CA GLU A 363 -2.46 -20.88 14.04
C GLU A 363 -1.56 -21.09 12.81
N ARG A 364 -2.14 -21.29 11.62
CA ARG A 364 -1.40 -21.43 10.35
C ARG A 364 -1.20 -20.11 9.63
N TYR A 365 -1.82 -19.03 10.08
CA TYR A 365 -1.87 -17.75 9.37
C TYR A 365 -0.48 -17.21 9.02
N ASN A 366 0.40 -17.07 10.03
CA ASN A 366 1.76 -16.54 9.81
C ASN A 366 2.57 -17.36 8.80
N ARG A 367 2.40 -18.66 8.80
CA ARG A 367 3.06 -19.53 7.82
C ARG A 367 2.47 -19.36 6.42
N GLN A 368 1.14 -19.22 6.31
CA GLN A 368 0.48 -19.15 5.00
C GLN A 368 0.75 -17.82 4.30
N TRP A 369 0.59 -16.67 5.00
CA TRP A 369 0.87 -15.40 4.35
C TRP A 369 2.36 -15.26 3.97
N LYS A 370 3.28 -15.78 4.79
CA LYS A 370 4.71 -15.83 4.41
C LYS A 370 4.92 -16.71 3.18
N GLY A 371 4.28 -17.85 3.09
CA GLY A 371 4.36 -18.70 1.91
C GLY A 371 3.87 -18.03 0.62
N ALA A 372 2.81 -17.25 0.71
CA ALA A 372 2.23 -16.55 -0.43
C ALA A 372 2.99 -15.28 -0.85
N LEU A 373 3.54 -14.53 0.11
CA LEU A 373 4.01 -13.15 -0.08
C LEU A 373 5.50 -12.95 0.26
N GLU A 374 6.25 -13.99 0.69
CA GLU A 374 7.65 -13.84 1.12
C GLU A 374 8.52 -13.17 0.06
N THR A 375 8.35 -13.56 -1.21
CA THR A 375 9.15 -13.01 -2.31
C THR A 375 8.89 -11.53 -2.50
N GLU A 376 7.62 -11.10 -2.38
CA GLU A 376 7.19 -9.71 -2.45
C GLU A 376 7.78 -8.90 -1.31
N PHE A 377 7.55 -9.30 -0.07
CA PHE A 377 8.08 -8.62 1.10
C PHE A 377 9.61 -8.54 1.10
N LEU A 378 10.28 -9.65 0.80
CA LEU A 378 11.74 -9.70 0.77
C LEU A 378 12.33 -8.77 -0.30
N ARG A 379 11.68 -8.67 -1.47
CA ARG A 379 12.08 -7.75 -2.53
C ARG A 379 11.91 -6.31 -2.08
N ASN A 380 10.72 -5.95 -1.59
CA ASN A 380 10.37 -4.58 -1.24
C ASN A 380 11.17 -4.04 -0.05
N VAL A 381 11.33 -4.82 1.02
CA VAL A 381 12.17 -4.44 2.16
C VAL A 381 13.64 -4.32 1.76
N THR A 382 14.12 -5.21 0.86
CA THR A 382 15.48 -5.12 0.34
C THR A 382 15.71 -3.86 -0.48
N MET A 383 14.76 -3.51 -1.35
CA MET A 383 14.85 -2.29 -2.17
C MET A 383 14.79 -1.04 -1.31
N ALA A 384 13.84 -0.96 -0.37
CA ALA A 384 13.75 0.16 0.55
C ALA A 384 15.05 0.40 1.34
N GLU A 385 15.65 -0.67 1.89
CA GLU A 385 16.91 -0.56 2.61
C GLU A 385 18.09 -0.20 1.68
N LEU A 386 18.09 -0.68 0.44
CA LEU A 386 19.13 -0.38 -0.53
C LEU A 386 19.17 1.10 -0.91
N VAL A 387 17.99 1.71 -1.06
CA VAL A 387 17.84 3.10 -1.49
C VAL A 387 17.74 4.10 -0.34
N ARG A 388 17.87 3.64 0.90
CA ARG A 388 17.69 4.47 2.10
C ARG A 388 18.49 5.77 2.07
N ASP A 389 19.74 5.70 1.64
CA ASP A 389 20.68 6.82 1.62
C ASP A 389 20.88 7.40 0.22
N TYR A 390 20.00 7.06 -0.74
CA TYR A 390 20.12 7.55 -2.11
C TYR A 390 19.94 9.06 -2.18
N GLN A 391 20.87 9.69 -2.89
CA GLN A 391 20.80 11.08 -3.32
C GLN A 391 20.27 11.14 -4.77
N PRO A 392 19.84 12.30 -5.28
CA PRO A 392 19.36 12.45 -6.66
C PRO A 392 20.24 11.76 -7.72
N SER A 393 21.55 11.96 -7.65
CA SER A 393 22.51 11.35 -8.59
C SER A 393 22.62 9.82 -8.48
N ASP A 394 22.18 9.21 -7.36
CA ASP A 394 22.14 7.76 -7.20
C ASP A 394 21.00 7.15 -7.98
N TRP A 395 19.85 7.84 -8.01
CA TRP A 395 18.70 7.44 -8.82
C TRP A 395 19.03 7.47 -10.31
N ASP A 396 19.66 8.55 -10.80
CA ASP A 396 20.10 8.63 -12.20
C ASP A 396 21.08 7.49 -12.55
N ARG A 397 21.99 7.18 -11.65
CA ARG A 397 22.93 6.06 -11.87
C ARG A 397 22.23 4.71 -11.88
N ALA A 398 21.22 4.53 -11.01
CA ALA A 398 20.44 3.30 -10.96
C ALA A 398 19.62 3.11 -12.24
N PHE A 399 18.88 4.14 -12.66
CA PHE A 399 18.05 4.08 -13.87
C PHE A 399 18.90 3.91 -15.12
N GLY A 400 20.01 4.65 -15.26
CA GLY A 400 20.91 4.50 -16.40
C GLY A 400 21.60 3.13 -16.45
N ALA A 401 21.86 2.49 -15.31
CA ALA A 401 22.40 1.14 -15.28
C ALA A 401 21.35 0.10 -15.72
N VAL A 402 20.11 0.24 -15.25
CA VAL A 402 18.99 -0.63 -15.62
C VAL A 402 18.66 -0.48 -17.11
N ASP A 403 18.52 0.76 -17.60
CA ASP A 403 18.29 1.04 -19.02
C ASP A 403 19.34 0.40 -19.92
N THR A 404 20.61 0.50 -19.53
CA THR A 404 21.70 -0.13 -20.28
C THR A 404 21.64 -1.66 -20.29
N MET A 405 21.09 -2.28 -19.24
CA MET A 405 20.94 -3.74 -19.16
C MET A 405 19.77 -4.24 -20.03
N PHE A 406 18.70 -3.46 -20.15
CA PHE A 406 17.49 -3.88 -20.87
C PHE A 406 17.45 -3.41 -22.33
N ASN A 407 17.91 -2.18 -22.65
CA ASN A 407 17.68 -1.57 -23.97
C ASN A 407 18.87 -1.62 -24.94
N ARG A 408 20.04 -2.13 -24.55
CA ARG A 408 21.19 -2.20 -25.46
C ARG A 408 21.59 -3.62 -25.80
N GLY A 409 20.85 -4.23 -26.73
CA GLY A 409 21.28 -5.40 -27.49
C GLY A 409 22.47 -5.15 -28.46
N GLU A 410 23.01 -3.92 -28.54
CA GLU A 410 24.15 -3.57 -29.38
C GLU A 410 25.34 -3.07 -28.57
N TYR A 411 26.43 -3.83 -28.66
CA TYR A 411 27.68 -3.67 -27.92
C TYR A 411 28.53 -2.50 -28.40
N SER A 412 28.66 -1.45 -27.59
CA SER A 412 29.78 -0.52 -27.64
C SER A 412 30.70 -0.77 -26.43
N LEU A 413 31.93 -1.21 -26.72
CA LEU A 413 32.90 -1.71 -25.72
C LEU A 413 33.28 -0.72 -24.59
N GLY A 414 33.15 0.58 -24.78
CA GLY A 414 33.54 1.58 -23.79
C GLY A 414 32.45 1.97 -22.79
N GLY A 415 31.19 2.01 -23.24
CA GLY A 415 30.02 2.30 -22.39
C GLY A 415 29.60 1.07 -21.56
N THR A 416 29.76 -0.12 -22.12
CA THR A 416 29.39 -1.41 -21.52
C THR A 416 30.20 -1.74 -20.26
N VAL A 417 31.48 -1.37 -20.22
CA VAL A 417 32.33 -1.66 -19.04
C VAL A 417 31.90 -0.81 -17.84
N ARG A 418 31.56 0.45 -18.05
CA ARG A 418 31.19 1.38 -16.94
C ARG A 418 29.77 1.10 -16.44
N ALA A 419 28.83 0.85 -17.34
CA ALA A 419 27.45 0.44 -17.01
C ALA A 419 27.42 -0.98 -16.39
N GLY A 420 28.25 -1.90 -16.90
CA GLY A 420 28.41 -3.23 -16.33
C GLY A 420 28.95 -3.23 -14.91
N LEU A 421 29.93 -2.33 -14.59
CA LEU A 421 30.46 -2.19 -13.23
C LEU A 421 29.43 -1.58 -12.27
N THR A 422 28.64 -0.60 -12.71
CA THR A 422 27.55 -0.01 -11.91
C THR A 422 26.44 -1.00 -11.69
N GLY A 423 25.99 -1.70 -12.74
CA GLY A 423 24.99 -2.75 -12.63
C GLY A 423 25.44 -3.90 -11.73
N LEU A 424 26.72 -4.33 -11.80
CA LEU A 424 27.28 -5.33 -10.90
C LEU A 424 27.33 -4.86 -9.45
N LYS A 425 27.62 -3.58 -9.19
CA LYS A 425 27.59 -3.01 -7.84
C LYS A 425 26.17 -2.97 -7.28
N LEU A 426 25.20 -2.56 -8.09
CA LEU A 426 23.78 -2.56 -7.71
C LEU A 426 23.30 -3.98 -7.41
N LEU A 427 23.59 -4.93 -8.29
CA LEU A 427 23.24 -6.33 -8.10
C LEU A 427 23.92 -6.94 -6.85
N TYR A 428 25.19 -6.62 -6.64
CA TYR A 428 25.89 -7.05 -5.43
C TYR A 428 25.29 -6.43 -4.17
N GLY A 429 25.02 -5.11 -4.19
CA GLY A 429 24.33 -4.40 -3.12
C GLY A 429 22.99 -5.04 -2.81
N TYR A 430 22.16 -5.27 -3.83
CA TYR A 430 20.89 -5.95 -3.69
C TYR A 430 21.02 -7.35 -3.09
N LYS A 431 21.90 -8.20 -3.62
CA LYS A 431 22.11 -9.56 -3.11
C LYS A 431 22.60 -9.57 -1.66
N ARG A 432 23.51 -8.65 -1.32
CA ARG A 432 24.02 -8.51 0.05
C ARG A 432 22.91 -8.06 1.01
N THR A 433 22.14 -7.04 0.63
CA THR A 433 21.02 -6.53 1.44
C THR A 433 19.93 -7.58 1.58
N LYS A 434 19.56 -8.23 0.46
CA LYS A 434 18.58 -9.33 0.45
C LYS A 434 18.99 -10.46 1.40
N SER A 435 20.28 -10.77 1.47
CA SER A 435 20.80 -11.83 2.35
C SER A 435 20.57 -11.51 3.85
N ARG A 436 20.50 -10.23 4.24
CA ARG A 436 20.23 -9.82 5.63
C ARG A 436 18.78 -10.08 6.03
N PHE A 437 17.87 -9.99 5.06
CA PHE A 437 16.42 -10.17 5.27
C PHE A 437 15.91 -11.58 4.98
N LYS A 438 16.76 -12.48 4.48
CA LYS A 438 16.39 -13.88 4.28
C LYS A 438 16.02 -14.57 5.61
N SER A 439 15.37 -15.71 5.51
CA SER A 439 14.95 -16.54 6.64
C SER A 439 14.00 -15.82 7.62
N GLY A 440 13.10 -14.98 7.06
CA GLY A 440 12.09 -14.25 7.83
C GLY A 440 12.60 -12.99 8.54
N ASN A 441 13.86 -12.58 8.36
CA ASN A 441 14.39 -11.36 8.97
C ASN A 441 13.80 -10.05 8.40
N TYR A 442 12.97 -10.13 7.35
CA TYR A 442 12.16 -9.00 6.88
C TYR A 442 10.98 -8.68 7.82
N VAL A 443 10.58 -9.61 8.68
CA VAL A 443 9.61 -9.39 9.74
C VAL A 443 10.28 -8.63 10.88
N GLN A 444 9.60 -7.63 11.45
CA GLN A 444 10.16 -6.80 12.52
C GLN A 444 9.69 -7.15 13.92
N PHE A 445 8.59 -7.88 14.05
CA PHE A 445 8.09 -8.44 15.29
C PHE A 445 7.54 -9.84 15.01
N ARG A 446 8.02 -10.83 15.74
CA ARG A 446 7.73 -12.24 15.47
C ARG A 446 6.69 -12.78 16.45
N GLU A 447 6.06 -13.88 16.07
CA GLU A 447 5.06 -14.56 16.88
C GLU A 447 5.61 -15.02 18.25
N ASP A 448 6.86 -15.47 18.31
CA ASP A 448 7.52 -15.91 19.55
C ASP A 448 7.94 -14.76 20.49
N GLU A 449 7.75 -13.50 20.07
CA GLU A 449 7.95 -12.32 20.92
C GLU A 449 6.68 -11.95 21.71
N TYR A 450 5.51 -12.53 21.38
CA TYR A 450 4.30 -12.37 22.16
C TYR A 450 4.32 -13.27 23.39
N ALA A 451 3.77 -12.77 24.49
CA ALA A 451 3.60 -13.48 25.77
C ALA A 451 2.16 -14.01 25.87
N ILE A 452 1.90 -15.19 25.30
CA ILE A 452 0.60 -15.86 25.25
C ILE A 452 0.67 -17.14 26.09
#